data_6e25ab181ca082fa22a189f035570aac
#
_entry.id   6e25ab181ca082fa22a189f035570aac
#
_cell.length_a   1.000
_cell.length_b   1.000
_cell.length_c   1.000
_cell.angle_alpha   90.00
_cell.angle_beta   90.00
_cell.angle_gamma   90.00
#
_symmetry.space_group_name_H-M   'P 1'
#
loop_
_entity.id
_entity.type
_entity.pdbx_description
1 polymer ?
#
loop_
_entity_poly.entity_id
_entity_poly.type
_entity_poly.pdbx_seq_one_letter_code
_entity_poly.pdbx_strand_id
1 'polypeptide(L)'
;MKYEQSFCKAVGEWGCYALCIINIAEEVTGLRYNILQKLEEAIDKGYISWNKNNYYDPANFDVLNPDLFLAMLTGTRWSVRKESDILYKPQKDEYIVERWERNGYGHFARTKVGYNSLQDSKCVTLGKLASLRVFKQL
;
A
#
# COMPACT_ATOMS: atom_id res chain seq x y z
N MET A 1 4.98 8.63 -20.60
CA MET A 1 6.04 7.72 -20.15
C MET A 1 5.62 6.28 -20.40
N LYS A 2 6.53 5.48 -20.90
CA LYS A 2 6.28 4.07 -21.20
C LYS A 2 6.96 3.22 -20.13
N TYR A 3 6.20 2.43 -19.41
CA TYR A 3 6.71 1.57 -18.34
C TYR A 3 7.00 0.17 -18.89
N GLU A 4 8.02 -0.49 -18.32
CA GLU A 4 8.33 -1.87 -18.67
C GLU A 4 7.18 -2.79 -18.26
N GLN A 5 6.93 -3.82 -19.06
CA GLN A 5 5.87 -4.78 -18.79
C GLN A 5 6.06 -5.50 -17.46
N SER A 6 7.31 -5.85 -17.12
CA SER A 6 7.63 -6.49 -15.84
C SER A 6 7.30 -5.61 -14.66
N PHE A 7 7.52 -4.29 -14.77
CA PHE A 7 7.16 -3.33 -13.74
C PHE A 7 5.64 -3.30 -13.52
N CYS A 8 4.87 -3.17 -14.60
CA CYS A 8 3.41 -3.14 -14.51
C CYS A 8 2.85 -4.43 -13.90
N LYS A 9 3.40 -5.58 -14.28
CA LYS A 9 3.02 -6.88 -13.75
C LYS A 9 3.34 -7.00 -12.26
N ALA A 10 4.52 -6.54 -11.85
CA ALA A 10 4.94 -6.57 -10.45
C ALA A 10 4.05 -5.70 -9.56
N VAL A 11 3.63 -4.54 -10.05
CA VAL A 11 2.68 -3.68 -9.33
C VAL A 11 1.39 -4.44 -9.05
N GLY A 12 0.86 -5.17 -10.02
CA GLY A 12 -0.36 -5.96 -9.85
C GLY A 12 -0.20 -7.12 -8.86
N GLU A 13 0.97 -7.75 -8.82
CA GLU A 13 1.19 -8.93 -7.97
C GLU A 13 1.64 -8.57 -6.55
N TRP A 14 2.49 -7.54 -6.39
CA TRP A 14 3.14 -7.27 -5.10
C TRP A 14 2.92 -5.84 -4.58
N GLY A 15 2.27 -5.00 -5.36
CA GLY A 15 2.12 -3.58 -5.04
C GLY A 15 0.94 -3.25 -4.14
N CYS A 16 0.27 -4.23 -3.55
CA CYS A 16 -1.00 -4.00 -2.83
C CYS A 16 -0.87 -2.97 -1.69
N TYR A 17 0.21 -2.99 -0.93
CA TYR A 17 0.40 -2.02 0.14
C TYR A 17 0.62 -0.60 -0.41
N ALA A 18 1.51 -0.46 -1.38
CA ALA A 18 1.74 0.83 -2.04
C ALA A 18 0.45 1.39 -2.66
N LEU A 19 -0.35 0.54 -3.29
CA LEU A 19 -1.64 0.95 -3.87
C LEU A 19 -2.64 1.39 -2.80
N CYS A 20 -2.67 0.74 -1.64
CA CYS A 20 -3.50 1.18 -0.51
C CYS A 20 -3.07 2.56 0.00
N ILE A 21 -1.77 2.85 0.05
CA ILE A 21 -1.26 4.16 0.46
C ILE A 21 -1.69 5.24 -0.53
N ILE A 22 -1.61 4.97 -1.83
CA ILE A 22 -2.11 5.90 -2.85
C ILE A 22 -3.62 6.12 -2.69
N ASN A 23 -4.37 5.07 -2.38
CA ASN A 23 -5.80 5.19 -2.11
C ASN A 23 -6.10 6.12 -0.92
N ILE A 24 -5.31 6.05 0.16
CA ILE A 24 -5.42 7.00 1.28
C ILE A 24 -5.16 8.42 0.79
N ALA A 25 -4.10 8.63 0.00
CA ALA A 25 -3.77 9.95 -0.53
C ALA A 25 -4.90 10.53 -1.37
N GLU A 26 -5.52 9.72 -2.22
CA GLU A 26 -6.67 10.14 -3.03
C GLU A 26 -7.87 10.51 -2.16
N GLU A 27 -8.13 9.74 -1.09
CA GLU A 27 -9.20 10.05 -0.14
C GLU A 27 -8.96 11.38 0.58
N VAL A 28 -7.72 11.62 1.04
CA VAL A 28 -7.36 12.81 1.81
C VAL A 28 -7.37 14.06 0.94
N THR A 29 -6.83 13.99 -0.27
CA THR A 29 -6.62 15.16 -1.14
C THR A 29 -7.75 15.39 -2.13
N GLY A 30 -8.55 14.36 -2.42
CA GLY A 30 -9.55 14.42 -3.49
C GLY A 30 -8.94 14.37 -4.90
N LEU A 31 -7.62 14.20 -5.00
CA LEU A 31 -6.93 14.12 -6.29
C LEU A 31 -6.88 12.69 -6.80
N ARG A 32 -6.69 12.53 -8.11
CA ARG A 32 -6.35 11.25 -8.74
C ARG A 32 -4.90 11.29 -9.17
N TYR A 33 -4.14 10.28 -8.83
CA TYR A 33 -2.71 10.20 -9.14
C TYR A 33 -2.46 9.28 -10.33
N ASN A 34 -1.42 9.61 -11.09
CA ASN A 34 -0.85 8.64 -12.03
C ASN A 34 -0.06 7.63 -11.19
N ILE A 35 -0.65 6.44 -11.00
CA ILE A 35 -0.13 5.42 -10.07
C ILE A 35 1.31 5.02 -10.41
N LEU A 36 1.57 4.68 -11.67
CA LEU A 36 2.89 4.20 -12.08
C LEU A 36 3.95 5.29 -11.92
N GLN A 37 3.62 6.54 -12.23
CA GLN A 37 4.54 7.66 -12.04
C GLN A 37 4.86 7.87 -10.56
N LYS A 38 3.87 7.78 -9.68
CA LYS A 38 4.09 7.97 -8.25
C LYS A 38 4.88 6.83 -7.63
N LEU A 39 4.67 5.61 -8.08
CA LEU A 39 5.48 4.47 -7.66
C LEU A 39 6.94 4.62 -8.11
N GLU A 40 7.16 5.07 -9.34
CA GLU A 40 8.51 5.33 -9.84
C GLU A 40 9.21 6.43 -9.04
N GLU A 41 8.52 7.53 -8.73
CA GLU A 41 9.05 8.57 -7.85
C GLU A 41 9.44 8.04 -6.47
N ALA A 42 8.60 7.18 -5.89
CA ALA A 42 8.87 6.58 -4.58
C ALA A 42 10.07 5.64 -4.62
N ILE A 43 10.22 4.88 -5.69
CA ILE A 43 11.37 4.00 -5.91
C ILE A 43 12.65 4.85 -6.02
N ASP A 44 12.63 5.92 -6.80
CA ASP A 44 13.77 6.80 -6.98
C ASP A 44 14.20 7.47 -5.66
N LYS A 45 13.26 7.74 -4.77
CA LYS A 45 13.53 8.31 -3.44
C LYS A 45 13.91 7.27 -2.39
N GLY A 46 13.86 5.97 -2.72
CA GLY A 46 14.18 4.90 -1.79
C GLY A 46 13.05 4.54 -0.83
N TYR A 47 11.83 4.99 -1.06
CA TYR A 47 10.69 4.68 -0.19
C TYR A 47 10.07 3.32 -0.49
N ILE A 48 10.28 2.83 -1.71
CA ILE A 48 9.81 1.51 -2.18
C ILE A 48 10.99 0.84 -2.87
N SER A 49 11.19 -0.44 -2.60
CA SER A 49 12.26 -1.21 -3.26
C SER A 49 11.77 -1.81 -4.58
N TRP A 50 12.63 -1.76 -5.59
CA TRP A 50 12.39 -2.39 -6.88
C TRP A 50 13.71 -2.81 -7.49
N ASN A 51 13.84 -4.11 -7.81
CA ASN A 51 14.99 -4.66 -8.51
C ASN A 51 14.57 -5.05 -9.93
N LYS A 52 14.86 -4.17 -10.89
CA LYS A 52 14.49 -4.39 -12.31
C LYS A 52 15.25 -5.55 -12.95
N ASN A 53 16.35 -6.00 -12.34
CA ASN A 53 17.16 -7.10 -12.86
C ASN A 53 16.73 -8.47 -12.32
N ASN A 54 15.86 -8.48 -11.30
CA ASN A 54 15.34 -9.72 -10.73
C ASN A 54 13.87 -9.56 -10.35
N TYR A 55 12.98 -9.96 -11.25
CA TYR A 55 11.54 -9.92 -11.04
C TYR A 55 11.10 -10.68 -9.78
N TYR A 56 11.81 -11.76 -9.45
CA TYR A 56 11.45 -12.63 -8.31
C TYR A 56 12.14 -12.23 -7.01
N ASP A 57 12.78 -11.06 -6.95
CA ASP A 57 13.35 -10.56 -5.69
C ASP A 57 12.22 -10.40 -4.67
N PRO A 58 12.29 -11.09 -3.50
CA PRO A 58 11.22 -11.01 -2.51
C PRO A 58 11.03 -9.63 -1.89
N ALA A 59 12.02 -8.74 -2.04
CA ALA A 59 11.92 -7.36 -1.57
C ALA A 59 11.24 -6.41 -2.59
N ASN A 60 10.85 -6.90 -3.77
CA ASN A 60 10.19 -6.06 -4.77
C ASN A 60 8.87 -5.51 -4.23
N PHE A 61 8.72 -4.19 -4.37
CA PHE A 61 7.58 -3.41 -3.90
C PHE A 61 7.39 -3.41 -2.38
N ASP A 62 8.40 -3.76 -1.61
CA ASP A 62 8.39 -3.49 -0.17
C ASP A 62 8.35 -1.98 0.05
N VAL A 63 7.40 -1.53 0.84
CA VAL A 63 7.29 -0.13 1.22
C VAL A 63 8.17 0.08 2.45
N LEU A 64 9.34 0.69 2.23
CA LEU A 64 10.35 0.87 3.26
C LEU A 64 10.01 2.04 4.18
N ASN A 65 9.41 3.09 3.63
CA ASN A 65 9.04 4.30 4.36
C ASN A 65 7.61 4.72 4.01
N PRO A 66 6.59 4.02 4.54
CA PRO A 66 5.19 4.32 4.22
C PRO A 66 4.77 5.74 4.63
N ASP A 67 5.30 6.27 5.72
CA ASP A 67 5.07 7.64 6.17
C ASP A 67 5.60 8.67 5.18
N LEU A 68 6.82 8.48 4.68
CA LEU A 68 7.43 9.39 3.71
C LEU A 68 6.77 9.29 2.34
N PHE A 69 6.35 8.09 1.95
CA PHE A 69 5.62 7.91 0.70
C PHE A 69 4.30 8.67 0.73
N LEU A 70 3.53 8.51 1.80
CA LEU A 70 2.26 9.22 1.93
C LEU A 70 2.46 10.74 2.05
N ALA A 71 3.51 11.19 2.76
CA ALA A 71 3.87 12.61 2.82
C ALA A 71 4.21 13.18 1.45
N MET A 72 4.94 12.44 0.63
CA MET A 72 5.25 12.84 -0.75
C MET A 72 3.97 13.06 -1.56
N LEU A 73 2.99 12.17 -1.41
CA LEU A 73 1.73 12.24 -2.15
C LEU A 73 0.83 13.38 -1.69
N THR A 74 0.75 13.63 -0.39
CA THR A 74 -0.23 14.56 0.20
C THR A 74 0.32 15.93 0.53
N GLY A 75 1.65 16.09 0.62
CA GLY A 75 2.28 17.32 1.07
C GLY A 75 2.18 17.59 2.57
N THR A 76 1.72 16.61 3.35
CA THR A 76 1.59 16.72 4.81
C THR A 76 2.37 15.60 5.50
N ARG A 77 2.58 15.74 6.80
CA ARG A 77 3.34 14.76 7.58
C ARG A 77 2.43 13.68 8.14
N TRP A 78 2.97 12.46 8.26
CA TRP A 78 2.24 11.29 8.70
C TRP A 78 3.05 10.47 9.68
N SER A 79 2.36 9.77 10.59
CA SER A 79 2.93 8.66 11.35
C SER A 79 2.23 7.38 10.93
N VAL A 80 2.94 6.26 11.02
CA VAL A 80 2.41 4.94 10.67
C VAL A 80 2.79 3.97 11.76
N ARG A 81 1.81 3.18 12.22
CA ARG A 81 2.07 2.13 13.20
C ARG A 81 1.32 0.86 12.85
N LYS A 82 1.87 -0.27 13.28
CA LYS A 82 1.18 -1.55 13.25
C LYS A 82 0.24 -1.62 14.47
N GLU A 83 -1.00 -2.03 14.23
CA GLU A 83 -1.99 -2.26 15.27
C GLU A 83 -2.41 -3.73 15.25
N SER A 84 -2.19 -4.45 16.35
CA SER A 84 -2.54 -5.86 16.45
C SER A 84 -4.01 -6.09 16.80
N ASP A 85 -4.67 -5.09 17.40
CA ASP A 85 -6.10 -5.15 17.68
C ASP A 85 -6.87 -4.91 16.39
N ILE A 86 -7.38 -5.99 15.80
CA ILE A 86 -8.12 -5.92 14.54
C ILE A 86 -9.49 -5.27 14.68
N LEU A 87 -9.94 -5.03 15.90
CA LEU A 87 -11.21 -4.33 16.20
C LEU A 87 -10.98 -2.84 16.44
N TYR A 88 -9.73 -2.38 16.38
CA TYR A 88 -9.41 -0.96 16.54
C TYR A 88 -10.20 -0.11 15.56
N LYS A 89 -10.82 0.97 16.08
CA LYS A 89 -11.56 1.92 15.26
C LYS A 89 -10.72 3.18 15.04
N PRO A 90 -10.56 3.64 13.79
CA PRO A 90 -9.76 4.83 13.51
C PRO A 90 -10.33 6.05 14.23
N GLN A 91 -9.44 6.85 14.79
CA GLN A 91 -9.75 8.14 15.40
C GLN A 91 -9.71 9.22 14.32
N LYS A 92 -9.98 10.47 14.70
CA LYS A 92 -9.89 11.61 13.78
C LYS A 92 -8.48 11.64 13.15
N ASP A 93 -8.42 11.91 11.85
CA ASP A 93 -7.19 12.00 11.05
C ASP A 93 -6.41 10.68 10.96
N GLU A 94 -7.07 9.56 11.26
CA GLU A 94 -6.49 8.23 11.09
C GLU A 94 -7.14 7.48 9.94
N TYR A 95 -6.31 6.73 9.21
CA TYR A 95 -6.71 5.94 8.04
C TYR A 95 -6.13 4.55 8.18
N ILE A 96 -6.92 3.52 7.84
CA ILE A 96 -6.57 2.14 8.11
C ILE A 96 -6.23 1.42 6.80
N VAL A 97 -5.13 0.67 6.85
CA VAL A 97 -4.84 -0.39 5.87
C VAL A 97 -4.87 -1.72 6.62
N GLU A 98 -5.61 -2.68 6.09
CA GLU A 98 -5.76 -4.02 6.65
C GLU A 98 -4.71 -4.95 6.07
N ARG A 99 -4.13 -5.79 6.93
CA ARG A 99 -3.28 -6.88 6.49
C ARG A 99 -4.00 -8.20 6.70
N TRP A 100 -4.28 -8.88 5.59
CA TRP A 100 -4.93 -10.18 5.56
C TRP A 100 -3.92 -11.27 5.32
N GLU A 101 -4.15 -12.46 5.86
CA GLU A 101 -3.24 -13.60 5.71
C GLU A 101 -4.00 -14.86 5.32
N ARG A 102 -3.37 -15.66 4.45
CA ARG A 102 -3.83 -16.98 4.04
C ARG A 102 -2.63 -17.84 3.67
N ASN A 103 -2.46 -19.00 4.36
CA ASN A 103 -1.41 -19.99 4.03
C ASN A 103 -0.01 -19.38 3.92
N GLY A 104 0.33 -18.44 4.83
CA GLY A 104 1.64 -17.79 4.83
C GLY A 104 1.77 -16.61 3.87
N TYR A 105 0.75 -16.31 3.08
CA TYR A 105 0.72 -15.12 2.21
C TYR A 105 0.02 -13.97 2.89
N GLY A 106 0.57 -12.75 2.71
CA GLY A 106 -0.02 -11.52 3.19
C GLY A 106 -0.57 -10.69 2.04
N HIS A 107 -1.66 -9.97 2.30
CA HIS A 107 -2.28 -9.05 1.34
C HIS A 107 -2.81 -7.83 2.09
N PHE A 108 -2.57 -6.65 1.53
CA PHE A 108 -3.05 -5.39 2.08
C PHE A 108 -4.27 -4.92 1.30
N ALA A 109 -5.29 -4.47 2.02
CA ALA A 109 -6.53 -3.95 1.46
C ALA A 109 -7.13 -2.90 2.38
N ARG A 110 -8.13 -2.18 1.89
CA ARG A 110 -8.94 -1.23 2.65
C ARG A 110 -10.41 -1.58 2.44
N THR A 111 -10.83 -2.75 2.93
CA THR A 111 -12.16 -3.30 2.62
C THR A 111 -13.30 -2.43 3.15
N LYS A 112 -13.09 -1.72 4.26
CA LYS A 112 -14.11 -0.84 4.86
C LYS A 112 -14.43 0.38 3.99
N VAL A 113 -13.51 0.78 3.10
CA VAL A 113 -13.76 1.84 2.12
C VAL A 113 -13.94 1.26 0.71
N GLY A 114 -14.08 -0.06 0.61
CA GLY A 114 -14.34 -0.74 -0.67
C GLY A 114 -13.13 -0.88 -1.57
N TYR A 115 -11.90 -0.80 -1.03
CA TYR A 115 -10.68 -0.89 -1.83
C TYR A 115 -9.97 -2.22 -1.61
N ASN A 116 -9.81 -2.97 -2.69
CA ASN A 116 -8.99 -4.16 -2.77
C ASN A 116 -8.29 -4.13 -4.13
N SER A 117 -6.97 -3.94 -4.12
CA SER A 117 -6.18 -3.71 -5.33
C SER A 117 -6.05 -4.92 -6.24
N LEU A 118 -6.28 -6.12 -5.70
CA LEU A 118 -6.25 -7.36 -6.47
C LEU A 118 -7.66 -7.89 -6.62
N GLN A 119 -8.08 -8.14 -7.86
CA GLN A 119 -9.28 -8.94 -8.12
C GLN A 119 -9.01 -10.34 -7.58
N ASP A 120 -10.02 -10.96 -6.98
CA ASP A 120 -9.97 -12.32 -6.46
C ASP A 120 -8.89 -12.54 -5.40
N SER A 121 -8.63 -11.55 -4.52
CA SER A 121 -7.74 -11.79 -3.40
C SER A 121 -8.32 -12.83 -2.45
N LYS A 122 -7.82 -14.05 -2.54
CA LYS A 122 -8.22 -15.15 -1.64
C LYS A 122 -7.78 -14.89 -0.20
N CYS A 123 -6.82 -14.01 0.02
CA CYS A 123 -6.45 -13.60 1.37
C CYS A 123 -7.60 -12.86 2.06
N VAL A 124 -8.36 -12.04 1.33
CA VAL A 124 -9.52 -11.33 1.88
C VAL A 124 -10.75 -12.24 1.98
N THR A 125 -11.01 -13.05 0.94
CA THR A 125 -12.25 -13.87 0.88
C THR A 125 -12.15 -15.18 1.66
N LEU A 126 -10.97 -15.80 1.73
CA LEU A 126 -10.75 -17.10 2.36
C LEU A 126 -9.72 -17.06 3.50
N GLY A 127 -9.06 -15.92 3.71
CA GLY A 127 -8.09 -15.75 4.76
C GLY A 127 -8.69 -15.12 6.01
N LYS A 128 -7.81 -14.58 6.85
CA LYS A 128 -8.20 -13.87 8.07
C LYS A 128 -7.51 -12.53 8.17
N LEU A 129 -8.17 -11.58 8.80
CA LEU A 129 -7.58 -10.29 9.14
C LEU A 129 -6.56 -10.50 10.26
N ALA A 130 -5.29 -10.19 9.99
CA ALA A 130 -4.18 -10.46 10.90
C ALA A 130 -3.78 -9.24 11.72
N SER A 131 -3.75 -8.06 11.11
CA SER A 131 -3.34 -6.82 11.77
C SER A 131 -3.77 -5.62 10.94
N LEU A 132 -3.59 -4.44 11.51
CA LEU A 132 -3.87 -3.17 10.84
C LEU A 132 -2.59 -2.34 10.74
N ARG A 133 -2.59 -1.41 9.80
CA ARG A 133 -1.63 -0.29 9.74
C ARG A 133 -2.44 0.98 9.91
N VAL A 134 -2.09 1.78 10.92
CA VAL A 134 -2.80 3.02 11.23
C VAL A 134 -1.94 4.18 10.75
N PHE A 135 -2.47 4.92 9.79
CA PHE A 135 -1.85 6.11 9.21
C PHE A 135 -2.50 7.33 9.83
N LYS A 136 -1.73 8.12 10.56
CA LYS A 136 -2.24 9.32 11.23
C LYS A 136 -1.63 10.56 10.61
N GLN A 137 -2.49 11.47 10.18
CA GLN A 137 -2.06 12.79 9.69
C GLN A 137 -1.66 13.68 10.87
N LEU A 138 -0.47 14.23 10.80
CA LEU A 138 0.11 15.05 11.86
C LEU A 138 -0.16 16.53 11.67
#